data_cf2b361ffb2494ee8b850bf866e2dec4
#
_entry.id   cf2b361ffb2494ee8b850bf866e2dec4
#
_cell.length_a   1.000
_cell.length_b   1.000
_cell.length_c   1.000
_cell.angle_alpha   90.00
_cell.angle_beta   90.00
_cell.angle_gamma   90.00
#
_symmetry.space_group_name_H-M   'P 1'
#
loop_
_entity.id
_entity.type
_entity.pdbx_description
1 polymer ?
#
loop_
_entity_poly.entity_id
_entity_poly.type
_entity_poly.pdbx_seq_one_letter_code
_entity_poly.pdbx_strand_id
1 'polypeptide(L)'
;KIGTVDFLVQGTIYPDVIESISVNGPSATIKSHHNVGGLPDFMKLKIVEPLRMLFKDEVRRVGATLGIDAELLGRHPFPGPGLSIRILGDITKEKVRILQEVDAVFIDGLKSWGLYDSVWQAGAILLPVNSVGVMGDERTYEKVVALRAVESTDGMTADWVHLPYDFLMKVSNDIINKVKGVNRVVYDISSKPPATIE
;
A
#
# COMPACT_ATOMS: atom_id res chain seq x y z
N LYS A 1 2.03 0.79 -31.70
CA LYS A 1 1.83 -0.68 -31.76
C LYS A 1 3.19 -1.31 -31.51
N ILE A 2 3.32 -2.16 -30.50
CA ILE A 2 4.50 -2.99 -30.27
C ILE A 2 4.41 -4.11 -31.31
N GLY A 3 5.53 -4.38 -32.01
CA GLY A 3 5.61 -5.45 -33.02
C GLY A 3 5.50 -6.85 -32.36
N THR A 4 5.80 -7.90 -33.10
CA THR A 4 5.82 -9.27 -32.58
C THR A 4 6.91 -9.39 -31.51
N VAL A 5 6.55 -9.95 -30.37
CA VAL A 5 7.46 -10.21 -29.24
C VAL A 5 7.47 -11.71 -28.91
N ASP A 6 8.60 -12.24 -28.51
CA ASP A 6 8.79 -13.67 -28.21
C ASP A 6 8.80 -13.97 -26.70
N PHE A 7 9.11 -12.97 -25.89
CA PHE A 7 9.31 -13.12 -24.46
C PHE A 7 8.49 -12.12 -23.66
N LEU A 8 8.01 -12.56 -22.48
CA LEU A 8 7.45 -11.73 -21.43
C LEU A 8 8.38 -11.82 -20.21
N VAL A 9 8.91 -10.67 -19.79
CA VAL A 9 9.68 -10.57 -18.54
C VAL A 9 8.73 -10.29 -17.39
N GLN A 10 8.79 -11.11 -16.35
CA GLN A 10 7.99 -10.94 -15.12
C GLN A 10 8.90 -10.71 -13.92
N GLY A 11 8.44 -9.84 -12.99
CA GLY A 11 9.13 -9.54 -11.74
C GLY A 11 8.78 -10.50 -10.60
N THR A 12 8.42 -11.75 -10.90
CA THR A 12 8.13 -12.79 -9.89
C THR A 12 9.32 -12.95 -8.96
N ILE A 13 9.08 -12.97 -7.66
CA ILE A 13 10.09 -13.21 -6.62
C ILE A 13 9.79 -14.50 -5.86
N TYR A 14 10.74 -14.99 -5.06
CA TYR A 14 10.62 -16.29 -4.40
C TYR A 14 9.41 -16.39 -3.45
N PRO A 15 9.03 -15.37 -2.66
CA PRO A 15 7.78 -15.38 -1.88
C PRO A 15 6.52 -15.63 -2.72
N ASP A 16 6.44 -15.06 -3.94
CA ASP A 16 5.28 -15.29 -4.82
C ASP A 16 5.18 -16.77 -5.22
N VAL A 17 6.31 -17.42 -5.41
CA VAL A 17 6.37 -18.85 -5.77
C VAL A 17 5.88 -19.74 -4.64
N ILE A 18 6.41 -19.55 -3.41
CA ILE A 18 6.05 -20.38 -2.26
C ILE A 18 4.61 -20.16 -1.77
N GLU A 19 4.09 -18.93 -1.87
CA GLU A 19 2.72 -18.61 -1.48
C GLU A 19 1.68 -19.08 -2.51
N SER A 20 2.09 -19.33 -3.74
CA SER A 20 1.21 -19.82 -4.83
C SER A 20 1.12 -21.36 -4.86
N ILE A 21 2.02 -22.06 -4.17
CA ILE A 21 2.00 -23.52 -4.08
C ILE A 21 1.22 -23.91 -2.82
N SER A 22 0.01 -24.49 -2.99
CA SER A 22 -0.72 -25.12 -1.88
C SER A 22 0.05 -26.33 -1.38
N VAL A 23 0.78 -26.17 -0.28
CA VAL A 23 1.49 -27.28 0.39
C VAL A 23 0.52 -27.96 1.35
N ASN A 24 -0.12 -29.04 0.89
CA ASN A 24 -0.93 -29.99 1.68
C ASN A 24 -2.17 -29.45 2.41
N GLY A 25 -3.35 -29.66 1.84
CA GLY A 25 -4.65 -29.55 2.51
C GLY A 25 -5.62 -28.53 1.88
N PRO A 26 -6.83 -28.39 2.43
CA PRO A 26 -7.88 -27.50 1.91
C PRO A 26 -7.66 -26.02 2.25
N SER A 27 -6.44 -25.61 2.54
CA SER A 27 -6.13 -24.19 2.71
C SER A 27 -6.21 -23.47 1.37
N ALA A 28 -7.03 -22.43 1.30
CA ALA A 28 -7.16 -21.59 0.13
C ALA A 28 -5.78 -21.05 -0.29
N THR A 29 -5.49 -21.05 -1.60
CA THR A 29 -4.31 -20.42 -2.18
C THR A 29 -4.29 -18.95 -1.75
N ILE A 30 -3.32 -18.52 -0.98
CA ILE A 30 -3.29 -17.18 -0.36
C ILE A 30 -3.14 -16.09 -1.42
N LYS A 31 -2.45 -16.38 -2.54
CA LYS A 31 -2.29 -15.45 -3.67
C LYS A 31 -2.57 -16.16 -4.99
N SER A 32 -3.70 -15.87 -5.61
CA SER A 32 -4.09 -16.40 -6.92
C SER A 32 -3.77 -15.46 -8.10
N HIS A 33 -3.28 -14.25 -7.84
CA HIS A 33 -3.19 -13.18 -8.84
C HIS A 33 -1.76 -12.84 -9.31
N HIS A 34 -0.75 -13.60 -8.88
CA HIS A 34 0.65 -13.35 -9.25
C HIS A 34 1.12 -14.09 -10.50
N ASN A 35 0.24 -14.70 -11.30
CA ASN A 35 0.53 -15.45 -12.54
C ASN A 35 1.64 -16.50 -12.39
N VAL A 36 1.86 -17.05 -11.21
CA VAL A 36 2.90 -18.06 -10.97
C VAL A 36 2.60 -19.38 -11.64
N GLY A 37 1.35 -19.61 -12.06
CA GLY A 37 0.90 -20.81 -12.79
C GLY A 37 1.10 -20.76 -14.30
N GLY A 38 1.62 -19.69 -14.85
CA GLY A 38 1.82 -19.53 -16.29
C GLY A 38 0.92 -18.47 -16.93
N LEU A 39 1.11 -18.29 -18.23
CA LEU A 39 0.31 -17.38 -19.03
C LEU A 39 -1.01 -18.05 -19.47
N PRO A 40 -2.06 -17.25 -19.74
CA PRO A 40 -3.26 -17.77 -20.41
C PRO A 40 -2.91 -18.48 -21.72
N ASP A 41 -3.64 -19.53 -22.06
CA ASP A 41 -3.36 -20.40 -23.22
C ASP A 41 -3.29 -19.66 -24.56
N PHE A 42 -3.93 -18.51 -24.68
CA PHE A 42 -3.86 -17.67 -25.89
C PHE A 42 -2.54 -16.90 -26.04
N MET A 43 -1.77 -16.77 -24.96
CA MET A 43 -0.48 -16.09 -24.97
C MET A 43 0.67 -17.08 -25.17
N LYS A 44 1.23 -17.12 -26.38
CA LYS A 44 2.34 -18.03 -26.75
C LYS A 44 3.72 -17.44 -26.45
N LEU A 45 3.84 -16.59 -25.44
CA LEU A 45 5.11 -15.98 -25.05
C LEU A 45 5.91 -16.90 -24.14
N LYS A 46 7.24 -16.86 -24.27
CA LYS A 46 8.15 -17.48 -23.31
C LYS A 46 8.32 -16.54 -22.11
N ILE A 47 8.17 -17.09 -20.90
CA ILE A 47 8.35 -16.30 -19.66
C ILE A 47 9.83 -16.27 -19.28
N VAL A 48 10.30 -15.10 -18.87
CA VAL A 48 11.62 -14.87 -18.28
C VAL A 48 11.43 -14.23 -16.91
N GLU A 49 11.86 -14.92 -15.86
CA GLU A 49 11.70 -14.51 -14.45
C GLU A 49 13.07 -14.42 -13.76
N PRO A 50 13.83 -13.37 -14.00
CA PRO A 50 15.22 -13.27 -13.51
C PRO A 50 15.33 -13.17 -11.99
N LEU A 51 14.26 -12.79 -11.30
CA LEU A 51 14.21 -12.59 -9.85
C LEU A 51 13.54 -13.74 -9.07
N ARG A 52 13.10 -14.80 -9.77
CA ARG A 52 12.26 -15.88 -9.23
C ARG A 52 12.81 -16.55 -7.96
N MET A 53 14.12 -16.59 -7.80
CA MET A 53 14.79 -17.25 -6.67
C MET A 53 15.27 -16.27 -5.60
N LEU A 54 14.90 -15.00 -5.70
CA LEU A 54 15.34 -13.95 -4.79
C LEU A 54 14.23 -13.54 -3.83
N PHE A 55 14.60 -13.25 -2.58
CA PHE A 55 13.75 -12.54 -1.64
C PHE A 55 13.74 -11.04 -1.91
N LYS A 56 12.77 -10.33 -1.37
CA LYS A 56 12.58 -8.90 -1.64
C LYS A 56 13.77 -8.02 -1.25
N ASP A 57 14.42 -8.35 -0.13
CA ASP A 57 15.63 -7.67 0.32
C ASP A 57 16.82 -7.92 -0.61
N GLU A 58 16.94 -9.13 -1.18
CA GLU A 58 17.96 -9.47 -2.16
C GLU A 58 17.74 -8.73 -3.49
N VAL A 59 16.48 -8.63 -3.95
CA VAL A 59 16.11 -7.83 -5.12
C VAL A 59 16.50 -6.35 -4.92
N ARG A 60 16.26 -5.79 -3.73
CA ARG A 60 16.67 -4.41 -3.40
C ARG A 60 18.20 -4.25 -3.45
N ARG A 61 18.96 -5.22 -2.93
CA ARG A 61 20.43 -5.22 -3.00
C ARG A 61 20.94 -5.29 -4.46
N VAL A 62 20.33 -6.13 -5.27
CA VAL A 62 20.64 -6.19 -6.72
C VAL A 62 20.31 -4.84 -7.38
N GLY A 63 19.16 -4.24 -7.08
CA GLY A 63 18.79 -2.93 -7.58
C GLY A 63 19.81 -1.84 -7.22
N ALA A 64 20.29 -1.84 -5.98
CA ALA A 64 21.33 -0.92 -5.54
C ALA A 64 22.64 -1.11 -6.32
N THR A 65 23.04 -2.37 -6.57
CA THR A 65 24.21 -2.69 -7.38
C THR A 65 24.08 -2.21 -8.84
N LEU A 66 22.84 -2.21 -9.36
CA LEU A 66 22.51 -1.69 -10.69
C LEU A 66 22.38 -0.16 -10.75
N GLY A 67 22.57 0.53 -9.65
CA GLY A 67 22.50 1.99 -9.57
C GLY A 67 21.07 2.55 -9.56
N ILE A 68 20.07 1.74 -9.18
CA ILE A 68 18.70 2.22 -9.01
C ILE A 68 18.67 3.17 -7.80
N ASP A 69 17.96 4.28 -7.96
CA ASP A 69 17.82 5.31 -6.93
C ASP A 69 17.31 4.75 -5.59
N ALA A 70 17.94 5.18 -4.49
CA ALA A 70 17.63 4.71 -3.14
C ALA A 70 16.17 5.00 -2.73
N GLU A 71 15.59 6.11 -3.19
CA GLU A 71 14.19 6.45 -2.92
C GLU A 71 13.24 5.44 -3.59
N LEU A 72 13.54 5.00 -4.82
CA LEU A 72 12.76 3.98 -5.49
C LEU A 72 12.89 2.61 -4.82
N LEU A 73 14.10 2.24 -4.39
CA LEU A 73 14.37 0.97 -3.71
C LEU A 73 13.74 0.92 -2.32
N GLY A 74 13.72 2.05 -1.61
CA GLY A 74 13.17 2.19 -0.26
C GLY A 74 11.65 2.37 -0.20
N ARG A 75 10.96 2.44 -1.34
CA ARG A 75 9.49 2.63 -1.35
C ARG A 75 8.76 1.56 -0.55
N HIS A 76 7.76 2.01 0.22
CA HIS A 76 6.83 1.11 0.86
C HIS A 76 6.14 0.19 -0.17
N PRO A 77 5.78 -1.05 0.20
CA PRO A 77 4.92 -1.88 -0.63
C PRO A 77 3.63 -1.11 -0.97
N PHE A 78 3.22 -1.18 -2.23
CA PHE A 78 2.01 -0.52 -2.68
C PHE A 78 1.11 -1.56 -3.37
N PRO A 79 -0.19 -1.61 -3.06
CA PRO A 79 -1.09 -2.62 -3.60
C PRO A 79 -1.22 -2.48 -5.13
N GLY A 80 -1.29 -3.61 -5.84
CA GLY A 80 -1.43 -3.64 -7.29
C GLY A 80 -2.65 -2.87 -7.83
N PRO A 81 -3.83 -2.95 -7.19
CA PRO A 81 -5.00 -2.14 -7.58
C PRO A 81 -4.86 -0.65 -7.26
N GLY A 82 -3.79 -0.21 -6.63
CA GLY A 82 -3.57 1.17 -6.26
C GLY A 82 -4.46 1.64 -5.11
N LEU A 83 -4.71 2.95 -5.05
CA LEU A 83 -5.52 3.56 -3.98
C LEU A 83 -6.99 3.10 -3.97
N SER A 84 -7.47 2.47 -5.03
CA SER A 84 -8.88 2.06 -5.12
C SER A 84 -9.31 1.11 -4.01
N ILE A 85 -8.43 0.22 -3.54
CA ILE A 85 -8.74 -0.70 -2.43
C ILE A 85 -8.82 0.00 -1.06
N ARG A 86 -8.29 1.21 -0.96
CA ARG A 86 -8.34 2.05 0.24
C ARG A 86 -9.53 3.01 0.25
N ILE A 87 -10.42 2.92 -0.75
CA ILE A 87 -11.71 3.59 -0.79
C ILE A 87 -12.78 2.56 -0.46
N LEU A 88 -13.32 2.61 0.75
CA LEU A 88 -14.38 1.69 1.15
C LEU A 88 -15.70 2.16 0.55
N GLY A 89 -16.31 1.28 -0.28
CA GLY A 89 -17.53 1.54 -1.03
C GLY A 89 -17.29 1.91 -2.49
N ASP A 90 -18.19 2.69 -3.08
CA ASP A 90 -18.10 3.12 -4.48
C ASP A 90 -16.91 4.08 -4.72
N ILE A 91 -16.29 3.95 -5.89
CA ILE A 91 -15.14 4.78 -6.27
C ILE A 91 -15.63 5.93 -7.16
N THR A 92 -15.40 7.16 -6.70
CA THR A 92 -15.71 8.37 -7.46
C THR A 92 -14.46 9.23 -7.64
N LYS A 93 -14.47 10.11 -8.63
CA LYS A 93 -13.36 11.06 -8.86
C LYS A 93 -13.06 11.91 -7.63
N GLU A 94 -14.10 12.34 -6.91
CA GLU A 94 -13.97 13.13 -5.70
C GLU A 94 -13.28 12.32 -4.58
N LYS A 95 -13.72 11.09 -4.33
CA LYS A 95 -13.12 10.22 -3.31
C LYS A 95 -11.67 9.88 -3.62
N VAL A 96 -11.34 9.64 -4.89
CA VAL A 96 -9.95 9.42 -5.33
C VAL A 96 -9.11 10.66 -5.06
N ARG A 97 -9.58 11.87 -5.40
CA ARG A 97 -8.88 13.12 -5.12
C ARG A 97 -8.61 13.29 -3.62
N ILE A 98 -9.67 13.16 -2.80
CA ILE A 98 -9.55 13.28 -1.34
C ILE A 98 -8.50 12.30 -0.82
N LEU A 99 -8.57 11.03 -1.20
CA LEU A 99 -7.64 10.04 -0.70
C LEU A 99 -6.20 10.31 -1.15
N GLN A 100 -6.00 10.73 -2.40
CA GLN A 100 -4.66 11.11 -2.91
C GLN A 100 -4.07 12.27 -2.12
N GLU A 101 -4.86 13.31 -1.85
CA GLU A 101 -4.41 14.47 -1.07
C GLU A 101 -4.09 14.10 0.38
N VAL A 102 -4.94 13.28 1.03
CA VAL A 102 -4.71 12.78 2.40
C VAL A 102 -3.45 11.92 2.47
N ASP A 103 -3.32 10.97 1.55
CA ASP A 103 -2.18 10.06 1.50
C ASP A 103 -0.86 10.83 1.29
N ALA A 104 -0.86 11.83 0.40
CA ALA A 104 0.28 12.69 0.18
C ALA A 104 0.69 13.45 1.46
N VAL A 105 -0.25 14.08 2.16
CA VAL A 105 0.02 14.80 3.42
C VAL A 105 0.61 13.86 4.46
N PHE A 106 0.10 12.62 4.57
CA PHE A 106 0.58 11.65 5.53
C PHE A 106 1.99 11.14 5.19
N ILE A 107 2.23 10.74 3.95
CA ILE A 107 3.52 10.22 3.50
C ILE A 107 4.61 11.31 3.55
N ASP A 108 4.31 12.52 3.08
CA ASP A 108 5.24 13.65 3.18
C ASP A 108 5.54 14.02 4.64
N GLY A 109 4.53 13.92 5.50
CA GLY A 109 4.70 14.05 6.94
C GLY A 109 5.68 13.04 7.51
N LEU A 110 5.51 11.74 7.20
CA LEU A 110 6.43 10.68 7.65
C LEU A 110 7.86 10.94 7.16
N LYS A 111 8.03 11.36 5.90
CA LYS A 111 9.34 11.70 5.34
C LYS A 111 9.97 12.89 6.06
N SER A 112 9.21 13.96 6.28
CA SER A 112 9.71 15.19 6.90
C SER A 112 10.12 15.03 8.38
N TRP A 113 9.50 14.04 9.06
CA TRP A 113 9.84 13.70 10.44
C TRP A 113 10.87 12.57 10.56
N GLY A 114 11.41 12.07 9.43
CA GLY A 114 12.36 10.95 9.42
C GLY A 114 11.79 9.61 9.90
N LEU A 115 10.46 9.45 9.81
CA LEU A 115 9.74 8.25 10.27
C LEU A 115 9.49 7.25 9.13
N TYR A 116 9.62 7.69 7.86
CA TYR A 116 9.24 6.89 6.69
C TYR A 116 9.98 5.56 6.63
N ASP A 117 11.29 5.56 6.83
CA ASP A 117 12.15 4.37 6.68
C ASP A 117 11.97 3.37 7.84
N SER A 118 11.42 3.79 8.97
CA SER A 118 11.12 2.92 10.12
C SER A 118 9.77 2.22 10.00
N VAL A 119 8.95 2.61 9.03
CA VAL A 119 7.62 2.04 8.76
C VAL A 119 7.70 1.09 7.58
N TRP A 120 7.17 -0.12 7.72
CA TRP A 120 7.16 -1.09 6.63
C TRP A 120 6.17 -0.71 5.52
N GLN A 121 4.95 -0.27 5.90
CA GLN A 121 3.95 0.31 5.00
C GLN A 121 3.09 1.33 5.74
N ALA A 122 2.82 2.44 5.07
CA ALA A 122 1.87 3.44 5.53
C ALA A 122 0.92 3.85 4.41
N GLY A 123 -0.24 4.35 4.80
CA GLY A 123 -1.21 4.91 3.87
C GLY A 123 -2.49 5.38 4.54
N ALA A 124 -3.29 6.11 3.79
CA ALA A 124 -4.60 6.58 4.19
C ALA A 124 -5.71 5.70 3.61
N ILE A 125 -6.81 5.60 4.33
CA ILE A 125 -8.02 4.84 3.95
C ILE A 125 -9.22 5.79 4.05
N LEU A 126 -10.02 5.88 2.99
CA LEU A 126 -11.24 6.67 3.01
C LEU A 126 -12.41 5.80 3.48
N LEU A 127 -12.97 6.16 4.64
CA LEU A 127 -14.08 5.43 5.23
C LEU A 127 -15.42 5.85 4.60
N PRO A 128 -16.42 4.92 4.50
CA PRO A 128 -17.71 5.18 3.85
C PRO A 128 -18.68 5.92 4.78
N VAL A 129 -18.18 6.73 5.70
CA VAL A 129 -18.97 7.46 6.69
C VAL A 129 -18.65 8.94 6.67
N ASN A 130 -19.63 9.76 7.04
CA ASN A 130 -19.46 11.18 7.29
C ASN A 130 -19.49 11.42 8.79
N SER A 131 -18.77 12.43 9.24
CA SER A 131 -18.74 12.89 10.61
C SER A 131 -19.23 14.31 10.70
N VAL A 132 -19.84 14.65 11.82
CA VAL A 132 -20.16 16.04 12.15
C VAL A 132 -18.88 16.72 12.63
N GLY A 133 -18.57 17.85 12.06
CA GLY A 133 -17.49 18.74 12.49
C GLY A 133 -18.00 20.17 12.66
N VAL A 134 -17.17 21.01 13.24
CA VAL A 134 -17.38 22.46 13.31
C VAL A 134 -16.16 23.11 12.68
N MET A 135 -16.36 23.90 11.62
CA MET A 135 -15.31 24.68 10.98
C MET A 135 -15.78 26.14 10.93
N GLY A 136 -15.10 26.99 11.69
CA GLY A 136 -15.59 28.33 11.96
C GLY A 136 -16.89 28.27 12.76
N ASP A 137 -17.92 28.99 12.31
CA ASP A 137 -19.24 29.07 12.97
C ASP A 137 -20.26 28.07 12.38
N GLU A 138 -19.84 27.21 11.42
CA GLU A 138 -20.75 26.32 10.72
C GLU A 138 -20.49 24.84 11.06
N ARG A 139 -21.58 24.05 11.07
CA ARG A 139 -21.50 22.59 11.14
C ARG A 139 -21.16 22.03 9.76
N THR A 140 -20.20 21.12 9.72
CA THR A 140 -19.82 20.40 8.50
C THR A 140 -20.17 18.92 8.62
N TYR A 141 -20.47 18.28 7.47
CA TYR A 141 -20.75 16.85 7.37
C TYR A 141 -19.82 16.27 6.31
N GLU A 142 -18.61 15.95 6.71
CA GLU A 142 -17.54 15.54 5.78
C GLU A 142 -17.01 14.16 6.11
N LYS A 143 -16.08 13.67 5.28
CA LYS A 143 -15.54 12.34 5.35
C LYS A 143 -14.65 12.12 6.56
N VAL A 144 -14.61 10.85 6.97
CA VAL A 144 -13.65 10.34 7.93
C VAL A 144 -12.56 9.58 7.16
N VAL A 145 -11.31 9.83 7.50
CA VAL A 145 -10.16 9.07 6.98
C VAL A 145 -9.44 8.36 8.10
N ALA A 146 -9.00 7.14 7.83
CA ALA A 146 -8.12 6.40 8.72
C ALA A 146 -6.68 6.48 8.19
N LEU A 147 -5.73 6.75 9.06
CA LEU A 147 -4.31 6.59 8.80
C LEU A 147 -3.88 5.23 9.33
N ARG A 148 -3.09 4.53 8.57
CA ARG A 148 -2.52 3.25 8.97
C ARG A 148 -1.03 3.23 8.68
N ALA A 149 -0.24 2.85 9.67
CA ALA A 149 1.17 2.56 9.52
C ALA A 149 1.46 1.25 10.25
N VAL A 150 2.17 0.34 9.60
CA VAL A 150 2.49 -0.96 10.12
C VAL A 150 3.99 -1.26 10.03
N GLU A 151 4.47 -2.02 10.99
CA GLU A 151 5.77 -2.67 10.96
C GLU A 151 5.58 -4.17 10.73
N SER A 152 6.48 -4.76 9.96
CA SER A 152 6.47 -6.18 9.64
C SER A 152 7.87 -6.63 9.23
N THR A 153 8.21 -7.87 9.52
CA THR A 153 9.46 -8.49 9.07
C THR A 153 9.26 -9.25 7.77
N ASP A 154 8.16 -9.97 7.66
CA ASP A 154 7.91 -10.94 6.59
C ASP A 154 6.65 -10.64 5.75
N GLY A 155 5.84 -9.67 6.16
CA GLY A 155 4.54 -9.35 5.55
C GLY A 155 3.42 -10.34 5.92
N MET A 156 3.72 -11.43 6.64
CA MET A 156 2.72 -12.41 7.09
C MET A 156 2.00 -11.92 8.33
N THR A 157 2.77 -11.39 9.27
CA THR A 157 2.28 -10.72 10.47
C THR A 157 2.69 -9.25 10.47
N ALA A 158 1.91 -8.41 11.12
CA ALA A 158 2.23 -7.00 11.27
C ALA A 158 1.60 -6.41 12.52
N ASP A 159 2.32 -5.50 13.14
CA ASP A 159 1.80 -4.64 14.18
C ASP A 159 1.67 -3.21 13.70
N TRP A 160 0.79 -2.45 14.33
CA TRP A 160 0.67 -1.03 14.06
C TRP A 160 1.86 -0.27 14.66
N VAL A 161 2.33 0.76 13.95
CA VAL A 161 3.47 1.57 14.40
C VAL A 161 3.02 2.57 15.45
N HIS A 162 3.76 2.66 16.55
CA HIS A 162 3.57 3.67 17.59
C HIS A 162 4.14 5.02 17.14
N LEU A 163 3.45 5.70 16.22
CA LEU A 163 3.86 7.03 15.77
C LEU A 163 3.79 8.04 16.94
N PRO A 164 4.72 9.01 17.03
CA PRO A 164 4.69 10.03 18.06
C PRO A 164 3.35 10.80 18.08
N TYR A 165 2.81 11.05 19.26
CA TYR A 165 1.54 11.80 19.39
C TYR A 165 1.60 13.19 18.76
N ASP A 166 2.73 13.88 18.88
CA ASP A 166 2.95 15.19 18.25
C ASP A 166 2.89 15.11 16.72
N PHE A 167 3.42 14.02 16.15
CA PHE A 167 3.30 13.76 14.72
C PHE A 167 1.85 13.52 14.32
N LEU A 168 1.13 12.65 15.04
CA LEU A 168 -0.28 12.35 14.76
C LEU A 168 -1.15 13.60 14.87
N MET A 169 -0.93 14.42 15.87
CA MET A 169 -1.60 15.72 16.04
C MET A 169 -1.32 16.64 14.84
N LYS A 170 -0.05 16.79 14.48
CA LYS A 170 0.37 17.64 13.35
C LYS A 170 -0.26 17.19 12.04
N VAL A 171 -0.13 15.91 11.69
CA VAL A 171 -0.63 15.39 10.42
C VAL A 171 -2.16 15.43 10.34
N SER A 172 -2.86 15.16 11.45
CA SER A 172 -4.31 15.29 11.53
C SER A 172 -4.76 16.73 11.26
N ASN A 173 -4.12 17.71 11.89
CA ASN A 173 -4.39 19.12 11.64
C ASN A 173 -4.10 19.53 10.20
N ASP A 174 -2.97 19.06 9.65
CA ASP A 174 -2.60 19.35 8.26
C ASP A 174 -3.63 18.79 7.27
N ILE A 175 -4.09 17.55 7.47
CA ILE A 175 -5.12 16.93 6.63
C ILE A 175 -6.41 17.73 6.68
N ILE A 176 -6.94 18.03 7.88
CA ILE A 176 -8.22 18.73 8.04
C ILE A 176 -8.15 20.14 7.42
N ASN A 177 -7.01 20.83 7.55
CA ASN A 177 -6.86 22.18 7.03
C ASN A 177 -6.57 22.26 5.53
N LYS A 178 -5.91 21.25 4.95
CA LYS A 178 -5.46 21.29 3.56
C LYS A 178 -6.38 20.52 2.61
N VAL A 179 -7.05 19.48 3.10
CA VAL A 179 -7.86 18.58 2.25
C VAL A 179 -9.35 18.88 2.45
N LYS A 180 -9.95 19.48 1.43
CA LYS A 180 -11.41 19.75 1.46
C LYS A 180 -12.20 18.44 1.39
N GLY A 181 -13.21 18.30 2.25
CA GLY A 181 -14.10 17.16 2.32
C GLY A 181 -13.73 16.15 3.41
N VAL A 182 -12.77 16.49 4.29
CA VAL A 182 -12.37 15.69 5.44
C VAL A 182 -12.45 16.57 6.71
N ASN A 183 -13.18 16.10 7.72
CA ASN A 183 -13.24 16.76 9.02
C ASN A 183 -12.85 15.86 10.20
N ARG A 184 -12.44 14.62 9.94
CA ARG A 184 -12.01 13.69 10.98
C ARG A 184 -10.93 12.74 10.49
N VAL A 185 -9.89 12.61 11.31
CA VAL A 185 -8.80 11.66 11.12
C VAL A 185 -8.80 10.69 12.29
N VAL A 186 -8.69 9.38 12.01
CA VAL A 186 -8.50 8.32 12.99
C VAL A 186 -7.22 7.56 12.69
N TYR A 187 -6.65 6.88 13.67
CA TYR A 187 -5.48 6.03 13.49
C TYR A 187 -5.86 4.57 13.72
N ASP A 188 -5.58 3.69 12.74
CA ASP A 188 -5.87 2.26 12.84
C ASP A 188 -4.76 1.55 13.63
N ILE A 189 -5.14 1.01 14.79
CA ILE A 189 -4.25 0.31 15.72
C ILE A 189 -4.44 -1.21 15.67
N SER A 190 -4.93 -1.74 14.57
CA SER A 190 -5.19 -3.18 14.42
C SER A 190 -3.95 -3.90 13.91
N SER A 191 -3.58 -5.00 14.61
CA SER A 191 -2.50 -5.89 14.17
C SER A 191 -2.99 -6.88 13.09
N LYS A 192 -2.08 -7.42 12.31
CA LYS A 192 -2.35 -8.52 11.37
C LYS A 192 -1.80 -9.84 11.94
N PRO A 193 -2.62 -10.89 12.13
CA PRO A 193 -4.07 -10.90 12.00
C PRO A 193 -4.77 -10.12 13.12
N PRO A 194 -6.07 -9.73 13.01
CA PRO A 194 -6.99 -10.03 11.90
C PRO A 194 -7.00 -8.99 10.78
N ALA A 195 -6.36 -7.83 10.97
CA ALA A 195 -6.32 -6.81 9.92
C ALA A 195 -5.41 -7.23 8.74
N THR A 196 -5.43 -6.43 7.66
CA THR A 196 -4.57 -6.60 6.49
C THR A 196 -3.41 -5.59 6.49
N ILE A 197 -2.46 -5.78 5.59
CA ILE A 197 -1.42 -4.80 5.26
C ILE A 197 -1.75 -4.27 3.87
N GLU A 198 -2.43 -3.16 3.76
CA GLU A 198 -2.84 -2.64 2.43
C GLU A 198 -2.94 -1.12 2.40
#